data_95fd7760a7417f1a545a8d383f4d662c
#
_entry.id   95fd7760a7417f1a545a8d383f4d662c
#
_cell.length_a   1.000
_cell.length_b   1.000
_cell.length_c   1.000
_cell.angle_alpha   90.00
_cell.angle_beta   90.00
_cell.angle_gamma   90.00
#
_symmetry.space_group_name_H-M   'P 1'
#
loop_
_entity.id
_entity.type
_entity.pdbx_description
1 polymer ?
#
loop_
_entity_poly.entity_id
_entity_poly.type
_entity_poly.pdbx_seq_one_letter_code
_entity_poly.pdbx_strand_id
1 'polypeptide(L)'
;MNNIGTSIIGFLEKSLLTVVAVLTVIATLQELLAIFDARKVQLADLLLLFLYTEVLGMVGAFYKSKKIPITLPLFIAMTALARLIILQGKEMDAIILLYEAGAILILALACLAIRFRPPSNEENE
;
A
#
# COMPACT_ATOMS: atom_id res chain seq x y z
N MET A 1 -22.02 24.99 2.08
CA MET A 1 -22.15 24.38 0.85
C MET A 1 -21.15 23.29 0.61
N ASN A 2 -19.90 23.66 0.53
CA ASN A 2 -18.87 22.66 0.42
C ASN A 2 -18.82 21.76 1.62
N ASN A 3 -19.36 22.22 2.74
CA ASN A 3 -19.29 21.42 3.97
C ASN A 3 -20.09 20.14 3.86
N ILE A 4 -21.24 20.20 3.20
CA ILE A 4 -22.07 19.02 3.07
C ILE A 4 -21.40 18.01 2.14
N GLY A 5 -20.92 18.49 1.00
CA GLY A 5 -20.23 17.61 0.07
C GLY A 5 -18.99 17.00 0.68
N THR A 6 -18.22 17.83 1.37
CA THR A 6 -17.01 17.34 2.02
C THR A 6 -17.34 16.33 3.10
N SER A 7 -18.41 16.55 3.84
CA SER A 7 -18.80 15.61 4.89
C SER A 7 -19.23 14.28 4.30
N ILE A 8 -19.97 14.32 3.21
CA ILE A 8 -20.42 13.09 2.57
C ILE A 8 -19.23 12.31 2.04
N ILE A 9 -18.32 13.01 1.38
CA ILE A 9 -17.13 12.33 0.83
C ILE A 9 -16.28 11.76 1.96
N GLY A 10 -16.12 12.52 3.04
CA GLY A 10 -15.36 12.02 4.17
C GLY A 10 -15.98 10.79 4.80
N PHE A 11 -17.31 10.78 4.89
CA PHE A 11 -18.00 9.63 5.44
C PHE A 11 -17.82 8.41 4.55
N LEU A 12 -17.96 8.60 3.24
CA LEU A 12 -17.78 7.49 2.30
C LEU A 12 -16.36 6.97 2.34
N GLU A 13 -15.41 7.87 2.38
CA GLU A 13 -14.00 7.48 2.43
C GLU A 13 -13.70 6.67 3.67
N LYS A 14 -14.19 7.14 4.81
CA LYS A 14 -13.98 6.45 6.06
C LYS A 14 -14.64 5.08 6.05
N SER A 15 -15.85 5.01 5.50
CA SER A 15 -16.56 3.75 5.42
C SER A 15 -15.83 2.75 4.55
N LEU A 16 -15.35 3.20 3.41
CA LEU A 16 -14.64 2.31 2.50
C LEU A 16 -13.34 1.84 3.12
N LEU A 17 -12.63 2.74 3.80
CA LEU A 17 -11.38 2.34 4.44
C LEU A 17 -11.62 1.35 5.56
N THR A 18 -12.72 1.51 6.29
CA THR A 18 -13.08 0.55 7.32
C THR A 18 -13.35 -0.83 6.70
N VAL A 19 -14.06 -0.84 5.57
CA VAL A 19 -14.31 -2.10 4.87
C VAL A 19 -12.99 -2.72 4.43
N VAL A 20 -12.09 -1.90 3.89
CA VAL A 20 -10.78 -2.42 3.47
C VAL A 20 -10.04 -3.02 4.65
N ALA A 21 -10.08 -2.34 5.80
CA ALA A 21 -9.40 -2.85 6.99
C ALA A 21 -9.98 -4.18 7.43
N VAL A 22 -11.31 -4.28 7.46
CA VAL A 22 -11.95 -5.52 7.88
C VAL A 22 -11.62 -6.66 6.92
N LEU A 23 -11.71 -6.38 5.62
CA LEU A 23 -11.40 -7.41 4.64
C LEU A 23 -9.94 -7.82 4.72
N THR A 24 -9.06 -6.87 5.02
CA THR A 24 -7.64 -7.18 5.15
C THR A 24 -7.40 -8.09 6.36
N VAL A 25 -8.08 -7.83 7.46
CA VAL A 25 -7.95 -8.70 8.62
C VAL A 25 -8.44 -10.10 8.30
N ILE A 26 -9.58 -10.20 7.61
CA ILE A 26 -10.10 -11.50 7.21
C ILE A 26 -9.11 -12.22 6.31
N ALA A 27 -8.56 -11.50 5.32
CA ALA A 27 -7.60 -12.10 4.42
C ALA A 27 -6.35 -12.56 5.15
N THR A 28 -5.90 -11.77 6.14
CA THR A 28 -4.74 -12.15 6.93
C THR A 28 -5.01 -13.44 7.69
N LEU A 29 -6.19 -13.54 8.29
CA LEU A 29 -6.54 -14.76 9.01
C LEU A 29 -6.60 -15.96 8.07
N GLN A 30 -7.17 -15.78 6.90
CA GLN A 30 -7.23 -16.86 5.92
C GLN A 30 -5.84 -17.29 5.50
N GLU A 31 -4.94 -16.33 5.33
CA GLU A 31 -3.57 -16.66 4.94
C GLU A 31 -2.86 -17.41 6.05
N LEU A 32 -3.06 -16.97 7.30
CA LEU A 32 -2.44 -17.66 8.43
C LEU A 32 -2.96 -19.09 8.58
N LEU A 33 -4.25 -19.27 8.36
CA LEU A 33 -4.81 -20.62 8.41
C LEU A 33 -4.27 -21.49 7.28
N ALA A 34 -4.10 -20.91 6.11
CA ALA A 34 -3.54 -21.66 4.99
C ALA A 34 -2.10 -22.08 5.28
N ILE A 35 -1.32 -21.19 5.89
CA ILE A 35 0.05 -21.53 6.25
C ILE A 35 0.05 -22.64 7.28
N PHE A 36 -0.83 -22.57 8.25
CA PHE A 36 -0.90 -23.57 9.30
C PHE A 36 -1.28 -24.92 8.72
N ASP A 37 -2.25 -24.93 7.79
CA ASP A 37 -2.66 -26.17 7.14
C ASP A 37 -1.52 -26.78 6.33
N ALA A 38 -0.81 -25.96 5.59
CA ALA A 38 0.29 -26.42 4.78
C ALA A 38 1.49 -26.82 5.61
N ARG A 39 1.54 -26.34 6.85
CA ARG A 39 2.66 -26.57 7.76
C ARG A 39 3.97 -26.16 7.14
N LYS A 40 3.92 -25.09 6.35
CA LYS A 40 5.07 -24.63 5.63
C LYS A 40 4.86 -23.17 5.30
N VAL A 41 5.90 -22.36 5.51
CA VAL A 41 5.82 -20.95 5.20
C VAL A 41 6.68 -20.70 3.98
N GLN A 42 6.07 -20.18 2.94
CA GLN A 42 6.77 -19.86 1.72
C GLN A 42 7.04 -18.37 1.66
N LEU A 43 7.98 -18.01 0.79
CA LEU A 43 8.28 -16.60 0.61
C LEU A 43 7.05 -15.81 0.19
N ALA A 44 6.23 -16.39 -0.69
CA ALA A 44 5.02 -15.72 -1.15
C ALA A 44 4.10 -15.41 0.02
N ASP A 45 4.02 -16.33 0.99
CA ASP A 45 3.17 -16.11 2.16
C ASP A 45 3.63 -14.91 2.97
N LEU A 46 4.94 -14.80 3.15
CA LEU A 46 5.49 -13.68 3.91
C LEU A 46 5.25 -12.36 3.21
N LEU A 47 5.42 -12.36 1.89
CA LEU A 47 5.22 -11.13 1.13
C LEU A 47 3.77 -10.70 1.18
N LEU A 48 2.86 -11.65 1.14
CA LEU A 48 1.45 -11.35 1.21
C LEU A 48 1.08 -10.76 2.58
N LEU A 49 1.63 -11.33 3.65
CA LEU A 49 1.38 -10.80 4.98
C LEU A 49 1.94 -9.39 5.12
N PHE A 50 3.09 -9.13 4.51
CA PHE A 50 3.65 -7.79 4.49
C PHE A 50 2.70 -6.83 3.82
N LEU A 51 2.14 -7.24 2.70
CA LEU A 51 1.19 -6.39 1.97
C LEU A 51 -0.01 -6.05 2.84
N TYR A 52 -0.55 -7.04 3.53
CA TYR A 52 -1.69 -6.80 4.40
C TYR A 52 -1.31 -5.82 5.51
N THR A 53 -0.12 -5.98 6.06
CA THR A 53 0.35 -5.08 7.10
C THR A 53 0.46 -3.64 6.58
N GLU A 54 0.94 -3.49 5.36
CA GLU A 54 1.08 -2.17 4.77
C GLU A 54 -0.28 -1.52 4.55
N VAL A 55 -1.26 -2.31 4.10
CA VAL A 55 -2.60 -1.78 3.90
C VAL A 55 -3.19 -1.31 5.22
N LEU A 56 -3.03 -2.11 6.27
CA LEU A 56 -3.53 -1.72 7.58
C LEU A 56 -2.84 -0.48 8.10
N GLY A 57 -1.53 -0.37 7.82
CA GLY A 57 -0.79 0.82 8.21
C GLY A 57 -1.30 2.06 7.54
N MET A 58 -1.66 1.94 6.26
CA MET A 58 -2.21 3.07 5.53
C MET A 58 -3.55 3.50 6.09
N VAL A 59 -4.41 2.54 6.38
CA VAL A 59 -5.70 2.85 6.98
C VAL A 59 -5.50 3.51 8.34
N GLY A 60 -4.56 2.98 9.13
CA GLY A 60 -4.28 3.57 10.42
C GLY A 60 -3.80 5.00 10.32
N ALA A 61 -2.97 5.27 9.34
CA ALA A 61 -2.49 6.64 9.13
C ALA A 61 -3.63 7.57 8.80
N PHE A 62 -4.59 7.09 8.01
CA PHE A 62 -5.76 7.90 7.68
C PHE A 62 -6.55 8.22 8.92
N TYR A 63 -6.78 7.23 9.79
CA TYR A 63 -7.56 7.48 11.00
C TYR A 63 -6.85 8.42 11.95
N LYS A 64 -5.54 8.40 11.93
CA LYS A 64 -4.77 9.26 12.81
C LYS A 64 -4.77 10.70 12.35
N SER A 65 -4.48 10.92 11.09
CA SER A 65 -4.29 12.28 10.58
C SER A 65 -5.44 12.72 9.69
N LYS A 66 -6.38 11.83 9.43
CA LYS A 66 -7.53 12.10 8.55
C LYS A 66 -7.11 12.42 7.14
N LYS A 67 -5.90 12.07 6.80
CA LYS A 67 -5.35 12.20 5.47
C LYS A 67 -4.43 11.04 5.23
N ILE A 68 -4.41 10.57 3.99
CA ILE A 68 -3.45 9.57 3.60
C ILE A 68 -2.28 10.29 2.96
N PRO A 69 -1.09 10.22 3.56
CA PRO A 69 0.06 10.83 2.91
C PRO A 69 0.28 10.22 1.54
N ILE A 70 0.63 11.07 0.59
CA ILE A 70 0.79 10.60 -0.78
C ILE A 70 1.89 9.56 -0.89
N THR A 71 2.91 9.67 -0.03
CA THR A 71 4.04 8.75 -0.11
C THR A 71 3.68 7.33 0.26
N LEU A 72 2.67 7.12 1.11
CA LEU A 72 2.32 5.75 1.50
C LEU A 72 1.84 4.90 0.34
N PRO A 73 0.90 5.36 -0.49
CA PRO A 73 0.52 4.57 -1.66
C PRO A 73 1.70 4.34 -2.61
N LEU A 74 2.60 5.30 -2.72
CA LEU A 74 3.76 5.13 -3.58
C LEU A 74 4.69 4.05 -3.03
N PHE A 75 4.90 4.04 -1.71
CA PHE A 75 5.71 2.99 -1.10
C PHE A 75 5.08 1.63 -1.31
N ILE A 76 3.76 1.54 -1.18
CA ILE A 76 3.09 0.27 -1.40
C ILE A 76 3.25 -0.18 -2.84
N ALA A 77 3.18 0.74 -3.78
CA ALA A 77 3.38 0.40 -5.19
C ALA A 77 4.79 -0.11 -5.43
N MET A 78 5.79 0.54 -4.82
CA MET A 78 7.17 0.09 -4.98
C MET A 78 7.38 -1.30 -4.40
N THR A 79 6.85 -1.54 -3.21
CA THR A 79 7.02 -2.84 -2.59
C THR A 79 6.24 -3.91 -3.33
N ALA A 80 5.09 -3.55 -3.92
CA ALA A 80 4.33 -4.51 -4.72
C ALA A 80 5.12 -4.92 -5.96
N LEU A 81 5.77 -3.96 -6.61
CA LEU A 81 6.60 -4.29 -7.75
C LEU A 81 7.80 -5.13 -7.35
N ALA A 82 8.40 -4.79 -6.22
CA ALA A 82 9.53 -5.58 -5.73
C ALA A 82 9.09 -7.00 -5.43
N ARG A 83 7.90 -7.18 -4.84
CA ARG A 83 7.39 -8.51 -4.58
C ARG A 83 7.17 -9.28 -5.88
N LEU A 84 6.66 -8.59 -6.88
CA LEU A 84 6.44 -9.22 -8.18
C LEU A 84 7.74 -9.74 -8.74
N ILE A 85 8.80 -8.93 -8.64
CA ILE A 85 10.12 -9.35 -9.11
C ILE A 85 10.60 -10.56 -8.34
N ILE A 86 10.46 -10.54 -7.02
CA ILE A 86 10.94 -11.64 -6.19
C ILE A 86 10.18 -12.92 -6.50
N LEU A 87 8.86 -12.82 -6.66
CA LEU A 87 8.05 -14.00 -6.87
C LEU A 87 8.28 -14.62 -8.24
N GLN A 88 8.47 -13.81 -9.25
CA GLN A 88 8.69 -14.35 -10.59
C GLN A 88 10.10 -14.87 -10.77
N GLY A 89 11.04 -14.22 -10.11
CA GLY A 89 12.37 -14.75 -10.03
C GLY A 89 12.98 -15.10 -11.38
N LYS A 90 13.38 -16.36 -11.49
CA LYS A 90 14.16 -16.80 -12.63
C LYS A 90 13.36 -16.92 -13.91
N GLU A 91 12.06 -16.95 -13.81
CA GLU A 91 11.23 -17.14 -14.99
C GLU A 91 10.98 -15.87 -15.74
N MET A 92 11.39 -14.76 -15.17
CA MET A 92 11.12 -13.46 -15.76
C MET A 92 12.18 -13.11 -16.78
N ASP A 93 11.74 -12.61 -17.93
CA ASP A 93 12.66 -12.09 -18.93
C ASP A 93 13.44 -10.93 -18.36
N ALA A 94 14.71 -10.82 -18.81
CA ALA A 94 15.54 -9.72 -18.36
C ALA A 94 14.93 -8.37 -18.71
N ILE A 95 14.28 -8.28 -19.86
CA ILE A 95 13.68 -7.02 -20.29
C ILE A 95 12.54 -6.63 -19.38
N ILE A 96 11.69 -7.58 -19.02
CA ILE A 96 10.58 -7.30 -18.12
C ILE A 96 11.10 -6.89 -16.76
N LEU A 97 12.14 -7.57 -16.30
CA LEU A 97 12.76 -7.23 -15.03
C LEU A 97 13.28 -5.81 -15.05
N LEU A 98 13.90 -5.43 -16.16
CA LEU A 98 14.43 -4.08 -16.31
C LEU A 98 13.31 -3.04 -16.27
N TYR A 99 12.20 -3.33 -16.95
CA TYR A 99 11.06 -2.42 -16.93
C TYR A 99 10.51 -2.26 -15.52
N GLU A 100 10.40 -3.35 -14.80
CA GLU A 100 9.84 -3.27 -13.44
C GLU A 100 10.79 -2.55 -12.49
N ALA A 101 12.08 -2.80 -12.64
CA ALA A 101 13.06 -2.07 -11.84
C ALA A 101 13.03 -0.59 -12.17
N GLY A 102 12.85 -0.26 -13.45
CA GLY A 102 12.71 1.13 -13.86
C GLY A 102 11.48 1.77 -13.26
N ALA A 103 10.38 1.03 -13.20
CA ALA A 103 9.16 1.54 -12.59
C ALA A 103 9.38 1.84 -11.11
N ILE A 104 10.10 0.97 -10.42
CA ILE A 104 10.41 1.21 -9.01
C ILE A 104 11.24 2.47 -8.87
N LEU A 105 12.21 2.65 -9.75
CA LEU A 105 13.05 3.83 -9.72
C LEU A 105 12.22 5.09 -9.94
N ILE A 106 11.30 5.06 -10.90
CA ILE A 106 10.45 6.19 -11.17
C ILE A 106 9.59 6.52 -9.96
N LEU A 107 9.04 5.49 -9.32
CA LEU A 107 8.24 5.71 -8.12
C LEU A 107 9.09 6.27 -6.98
N ALA A 108 10.33 5.78 -6.86
CA ALA A 108 11.23 6.31 -5.84
C ALA A 108 11.55 7.77 -6.09
N LEU A 109 11.75 8.15 -7.36
CA LEU A 109 11.99 9.54 -7.70
C LEU A 109 10.77 10.39 -7.41
N ALA A 110 9.58 9.85 -7.65
CA ALA A 110 8.36 10.56 -7.32
C ALA A 110 8.26 10.80 -5.82
N CYS A 111 8.61 9.80 -5.02
CA CYS A 111 8.60 9.96 -3.57
C CYS A 111 9.59 11.02 -3.14
N LEU A 112 10.76 11.02 -3.76
CA LEU A 112 11.78 12.00 -3.44
C LEU A 112 11.29 13.40 -3.78
N ALA A 113 10.66 13.55 -4.92
CA ALA A 113 10.16 14.86 -5.35
C ALA A 113 9.11 15.37 -4.37
N ILE A 114 8.23 14.49 -3.91
CA ILE A 114 7.19 14.90 -2.96
C ILE A 114 7.83 15.30 -1.64
N ARG A 115 8.84 14.55 -1.23
CA ARG A 115 9.48 14.79 0.05
C ARG A 115 10.17 16.15 0.10
N PHE A 116 10.75 16.56 -1.02
CA PHE A 116 11.47 17.83 -1.09
C PHE A 116 10.57 18.98 -1.47
N ARG A 117 9.30 18.72 -1.56
CA ARG A 117 8.37 19.78 -1.84
C ARG A 117 8.35 20.76 -0.70
N PRO A 118 8.43 22.06 -1.00
CA PRO A 118 8.43 23.04 0.09
C PRO A 118 7.13 22.98 0.85
N PRO A 119 7.15 23.31 2.14
CA PRO A 119 5.92 23.35 2.90
C PRO A 119 4.97 24.31 2.23
N SER A 120 3.80 23.83 1.99
CA SER A 120 2.86 24.60 1.24
C SER A 120 1.81 25.17 2.16
N ASN A 121 0.82 25.76 1.55
CA ASN A 121 -0.24 26.36 2.29
C ASN A 121 -1.05 25.37 3.08
N GLU A 122 -0.82 24.12 2.86
CA GLU A 122 -1.59 23.12 3.57
C GLU A 122 -1.37 23.17 5.05
N GLU A 123 -0.21 23.60 5.45
CA GLU A 123 0.06 23.67 6.86
C GLU A 123 -0.77 24.72 7.54
N ASN A 124 -1.19 25.70 6.79
CA ASN A 124 -1.96 26.79 7.37
C ASN A 124 -3.42 26.45 7.48
N GLU A 125 -3.78 25.30 7.02
CA GLU A 125 -5.17 24.91 7.09
C GLU A 125 -5.42 23.85 8.16
#